data_e713ebc368fc8067cee6a5cf12253a04
#
_entry.id   e713ebc368fc8067cee6a5cf12253a04
#
_cell.length_a   1.000
_cell.length_b   1.000
_cell.length_c   1.000
_cell.angle_alpha   90.00
_cell.angle_beta   90.00
_cell.angle_gamma   90.00
#
_symmetry.space_group_name_H-M   'P 1'
#
loop_
_entity.id
_entity.type
_entity.pdbx_description
1 polymer ?
#
loop_
_entity_poly.entity_id
_entity_poly.type
_entity_poly.pdbx_seq_one_letter_code
_entity_poly.pdbx_strand_id
1 'polypeptide(L)'
;MKLYNYQLIIEYIGTNFVGWQIQKRGVSIQGEIQKVLRKFIKKDLKLLGSGRTDSGVHALGQSAHFIINHKIKPKKILKTLNHFLKKKGISILSIKNKKQDFHSRFSAKERKYLYVIINREAPLTLYRNKAWHIRNKLNFNLMKRGAKILEGKHNFSAYRSSSCGAKSPIRTLKKIQIK
;
A
#
# COMPACT_ATOMS: atom_id res chain seq x y z
N MET A 1 1.01 5.75 31.68
CA MET A 1 0.45 6.73 30.71
C MET A 1 -0.41 5.99 29.69
N LYS A 2 -1.67 6.39 29.46
CA LYS A 2 -2.58 5.68 28.55
C LYS A 2 -2.21 5.97 27.10
N LEU A 3 -1.97 4.91 26.29
CA LEU A 3 -1.65 5.00 24.88
C LEU A 3 -2.89 4.74 24.04
N TYR A 4 -2.99 5.41 22.89
CA TYR A 4 -4.08 5.28 21.94
C TYR A 4 -3.50 4.91 20.58
N ASN A 5 -3.91 3.74 20.06
CA ASN A 5 -3.47 3.19 18.79
C ASN A 5 -4.52 3.42 17.72
N TYR A 6 -4.14 4.07 16.63
CA TYR A 6 -5.04 4.44 15.53
C TYR A 6 -4.62 3.73 14.24
N GLN A 7 -5.51 2.90 13.70
CA GLN A 7 -5.37 2.33 12.37
C GLN A 7 -5.97 3.27 11.33
N LEU A 8 -5.25 3.46 10.23
CA LEU A 8 -5.70 4.14 9.01
C LEU A 8 -5.84 3.13 7.88
N ILE A 9 -6.87 3.31 7.05
CA ILE A 9 -6.96 2.70 5.72
C ILE A 9 -6.77 3.83 4.71
N ILE A 10 -5.82 3.64 3.80
CA ILE A 10 -5.27 4.71 2.97
C ILE A 10 -5.33 4.30 1.51
N GLU A 11 -5.93 5.15 0.69
CA GLU A 11 -5.88 5.09 -0.76
C GLU A 11 -4.87 6.12 -1.28
N TYR A 12 -4.10 5.79 -2.32
CA TYR A 12 -3.21 6.76 -2.93
C TYR A 12 -2.84 6.44 -4.37
N ILE A 13 -2.56 7.50 -5.13
CA ILE A 13 -1.94 7.45 -6.45
C ILE A 13 -0.43 7.59 -6.27
N GLY A 14 0.31 6.50 -6.55
CA GLY A 14 1.76 6.44 -6.28
C GLY A 14 2.66 7.10 -7.32
N THR A 15 2.13 7.53 -8.47
CA THR A 15 2.91 7.99 -9.64
C THR A 15 3.98 9.02 -9.31
N ASN A 16 3.68 9.98 -8.42
CA ASN A 16 4.58 11.08 -8.07
C ASN A 16 5.36 10.84 -6.77
N PHE A 17 5.39 9.61 -6.28
CA PHE A 17 6.05 9.25 -5.03
C PHE A 17 7.15 8.21 -5.25
N VAL A 18 8.21 8.33 -4.46
CA VAL A 18 9.30 7.33 -4.42
C VAL A 18 8.89 6.02 -3.72
N GLY A 19 7.60 5.83 -3.52
CA GLY A 19 6.97 4.70 -2.86
C GLY A 19 6.41 5.06 -1.48
N TRP A 20 6.08 4.02 -0.71
CA TRP A 20 5.51 4.18 0.63
C TRP A 20 6.51 4.76 1.62
N GLN A 21 7.69 4.15 1.74
CA GLN A 21 8.66 4.41 2.81
C GLN A 21 9.40 5.73 2.65
N ILE A 22 9.61 6.45 3.76
CA ILE A 22 10.50 7.61 3.82
C ILE A 22 11.91 7.19 3.40
N GLN A 23 12.51 7.94 2.48
CA GLN A 23 13.85 7.75 1.95
C GLN A 23 14.65 9.06 2.07
N LYS A 24 15.98 8.96 1.88
CA LYS A 24 16.87 10.14 1.93
C LYS A 24 16.51 11.19 0.87
N ARG A 25 16.04 10.76 -0.30
CA ARG A 25 15.66 11.63 -1.42
C ARG A 25 14.24 11.31 -1.89
N GLY A 26 13.53 12.33 -2.37
CA GLY A 26 12.19 12.19 -2.93
C GLY A 26 11.07 12.24 -1.88
N VAL A 27 9.84 12.38 -2.38
CA VAL A 27 8.63 12.49 -1.57
C VAL A 27 7.98 11.11 -1.44
N SER A 28 7.66 10.69 -0.23
CA SER A 28 7.03 9.38 0.04
C SER A 28 5.62 9.54 0.62
N ILE A 29 4.76 8.54 0.42
CA ILE A 29 3.40 8.52 0.97
C ILE A 29 3.42 8.61 2.50
N GLN A 30 4.26 7.80 3.15
CA GLN A 30 4.43 7.79 4.60
C GLN A 30 4.87 9.16 5.13
N GLY A 31 5.83 9.80 4.44
CA GLY A 31 6.36 11.11 4.83
C GLY A 31 5.31 12.20 4.80
N GLU A 32 4.50 12.25 3.73
CA GLU A 32 3.44 13.24 3.61
C GLU A 32 2.36 13.11 4.69
N ILE A 33 1.92 11.88 4.97
CA ILE A 33 0.92 11.63 6.02
C ILE A 33 1.51 11.96 7.39
N GLN A 34 2.74 11.52 7.65
CA GLN A 34 3.42 11.73 8.94
C GLN A 34 3.67 13.22 9.21
N LYS A 35 4.02 13.99 8.18
CA LYS A 35 4.18 15.46 8.25
C LYS A 35 2.89 16.14 8.71
N VAL A 36 1.75 15.78 8.14
CA VAL A 36 0.44 16.35 8.53
C VAL A 36 0.07 15.92 9.95
N LEU A 37 0.27 14.65 10.31
CA LEU A 37 0.00 14.14 11.66
C LEU A 37 0.84 14.87 12.71
N ARG A 38 2.15 15.05 12.50
CA ARG A 38 3.05 15.75 13.42
C ARG A 38 2.62 17.20 13.63
N LYS A 39 2.29 17.90 12.55
CA LYS A 39 1.79 19.28 12.62
C LYS A 39 0.47 19.38 13.39
N PHE A 40 -0.46 18.45 13.15
CA PHE A 40 -1.77 18.44 13.80
C PHE A 40 -1.70 18.05 15.28
N ILE A 41 -0.91 17.03 15.61
CA ILE A 41 -0.79 16.50 16.98
C ILE A 41 0.23 17.28 17.81
N LYS A 42 1.08 18.10 17.15
CA LYS A 42 2.20 18.87 17.76
C LYS A 42 3.18 17.97 18.54
N LYS A 43 3.38 16.73 18.08
CA LYS A 43 4.32 15.76 18.64
C LYS A 43 4.96 14.94 17.55
N ASP A 44 6.17 14.47 17.82
CA ASP A 44 6.79 13.47 16.97
C ASP A 44 6.08 12.13 17.12
N LEU A 45 5.85 11.47 16.01
CA LEU A 45 5.23 10.15 15.95
C LEU A 45 5.73 9.39 14.73
N LYS A 46 5.64 8.06 14.81
CA LYS A 46 5.96 7.16 13.68
C LYS A 46 4.67 6.59 13.11
N LEU A 47 4.50 6.72 11.80
CA LEU A 47 3.44 6.05 11.05
C LEU A 47 4.00 4.73 10.50
N LEU A 48 3.43 3.60 10.87
CA LEU A 48 3.90 2.26 10.48
C LEU A 48 2.90 1.62 9.51
N GLY A 49 3.34 1.32 8.28
CA GLY A 49 2.52 0.67 7.26
C GLY A 49 2.51 -0.86 7.37
N SER A 50 1.50 -1.50 6.79
CA SER A 50 1.39 -2.98 6.72
C SER A 50 2.38 -3.59 5.75
N GLY A 51 2.81 -2.85 4.74
CA GLY A 51 3.78 -3.24 3.73
C GLY A 51 4.38 -2.02 3.05
N ARG A 52 5.46 -2.23 2.33
CA ARG A 52 6.04 -1.22 1.44
C ARG A 52 5.44 -1.38 0.05
N THR A 53 5.24 -0.28 -0.64
CA THR A 53 5.02 -0.23 -2.08
C THR A 53 6.18 0.50 -2.72
N ASP A 54 6.59 0.05 -3.88
CA ASP A 54 7.68 0.66 -4.63
C ASP A 54 7.24 1.97 -5.31
N SER A 55 8.17 2.67 -5.92
CA SER A 55 7.92 3.90 -6.66
C SER A 55 6.83 3.69 -7.72
N GLY A 56 5.90 4.62 -7.81
CA GLY A 56 4.80 4.59 -8.77
C GLY A 56 3.63 3.68 -8.42
N VAL A 57 3.77 2.75 -7.46
CA VAL A 57 2.70 1.80 -7.10
C VAL A 57 1.57 2.49 -6.33
N HIS A 58 0.34 2.26 -6.77
CA HIS A 58 -0.89 2.76 -6.14
C HIS A 58 -1.35 1.84 -4.99
N ALA A 59 -2.29 2.30 -4.20
CA ALA A 59 -3.00 1.45 -3.24
C ALA A 59 -4.48 1.84 -3.16
N LEU A 60 -5.35 0.83 -3.09
CA LEU A 60 -6.78 0.99 -2.83
C LEU A 60 -7.12 0.96 -1.34
N GLY A 61 -6.22 0.47 -0.48
CA GLY A 61 -6.50 0.33 0.94
C GLY A 61 -5.29 -0.12 1.76
N GLN A 62 -4.19 0.63 1.72
CA GLN A 62 -3.03 0.38 2.56
C GLN A 62 -3.37 0.59 4.03
N SER A 63 -3.11 -0.40 4.88
CA SER A 63 -3.26 -0.26 6.32
C SER A 63 -1.99 0.34 6.93
N ALA A 64 -2.16 1.35 7.78
CA ALA A 64 -1.09 1.90 8.60
C ALA A 64 -1.60 2.18 10.01
N HIS A 65 -0.69 2.35 10.99
CA HIS A 65 -1.07 2.75 12.34
C HIS A 65 -0.05 3.70 12.94
N PHE A 66 -0.50 4.45 13.92
CA PHE A 66 0.33 5.27 14.79
C PHE A 66 -0.21 5.26 16.22
N ILE A 67 0.66 5.54 17.19
CA ILE A 67 0.34 5.53 18.62
C ILE A 67 0.65 6.91 19.19
N ILE A 68 -0.26 7.40 20.04
CA ILE A 68 -0.11 8.66 20.78
C ILE A 68 -0.61 8.51 22.22
N ASN A 69 -0.21 9.43 23.09
CA ASN A 69 -0.50 9.40 24.52
C ASN A 69 -1.75 10.15 24.97
N HIS A 70 -2.52 10.70 24.02
CA HIS A 70 -3.78 11.37 24.34
C HIS A 70 -4.86 10.99 23.32
N LYS A 71 -6.12 11.05 23.74
CA LYS A 71 -7.25 10.64 22.91
C LYS A 71 -7.66 11.76 21.95
N ILE A 72 -7.77 11.45 20.68
CA ILE A 72 -8.33 12.33 19.65
C ILE A 72 -9.49 11.59 18.96
N LYS A 73 -10.61 12.29 18.73
CA LYS A 73 -11.74 11.70 17.98
C LYS A 73 -11.27 11.28 16.57
N PRO A 74 -11.43 10.01 16.13
CA PRO A 74 -10.99 9.55 14.80
C PRO A 74 -11.50 10.43 13.65
N LYS A 75 -12.74 10.90 13.74
CA LYS A 75 -13.35 11.79 12.74
C LYS A 75 -12.59 13.12 12.57
N LYS A 76 -12.00 13.66 13.66
CA LYS A 76 -11.18 14.89 13.60
C LYS A 76 -9.87 14.64 12.85
N ILE A 77 -9.19 13.52 13.16
CA ILE A 77 -7.96 13.13 12.46
C ILE A 77 -8.24 12.90 10.97
N LEU A 78 -9.31 12.17 10.64
CA LEU A 78 -9.72 11.88 9.27
C LEU A 78 -9.94 13.16 8.46
N LYS A 79 -10.74 14.10 9.00
CA LYS A 79 -11.03 15.39 8.33
C LYS A 79 -9.75 16.18 8.09
N THR A 80 -8.88 16.28 9.11
CA THR A 80 -7.62 17.02 9.00
C THR A 80 -6.69 16.41 7.94
N LEU A 81 -6.48 15.08 7.98
CA LEU A 81 -5.62 14.43 7.00
C LEU A 81 -6.14 14.61 5.58
N ASN A 82 -7.43 14.37 5.33
CA ASN A 82 -8.00 14.51 3.99
C ASN A 82 -7.99 15.95 3.48
N HIS A 83 -8.15 16.94 4.38
CA HIS A 83 -8.04 18.35 4.00
C HIS A 83 -6.68 18.67 3.37
N PHE A 84 -5.58 18.24 4.00
CA PHE A 84 -4.22 18.55 3.54
C PHE A 84 -3.67 17.59 2.48
N LEU A 85 -4.18 16.37 2.38
CA LEU A 85 -3.61 15.32 1.53
C LEU A 85 -4.36 15.14 0.19
N LYS A 86 -5.62 15.59 0.06
CA LYS A 86 -6.44 15.39 -1.15
C LYS A 86 -5.76 15.87 -2.44
N LYS A 87 -5.12 17.04 -2.42
CA LYS A 87 -4.41 17.59 -3.59
C LYS A 87 -3.12 16.83 -3.93
N LYS A 88 -2.65 15.95 -3.04
CA LYS A 88 -1.46 15.11 -3.24
C LYS A 88 -1.80 13.71 -3.74
N GLY A 89 -3.07 13.43 -4.02
CA GLY A 89 -3.50 12.10 -4.44
C GLY A 89 -3.45 11.05 -3.32
N ILE A 90 -3.63 11.47 -2.06
CA ILE A 90 -3.70 10.60 -0.89
C ILE A 90 -5.03 10.84 -0.19
N SER A 91 -5.79 9.77 0.06
CA SER A 91 -7.06 9.80 0.79
C SER A 91 -7.04 8.83 1.95
N ILE A 92 -7.50 9.28 3.11
CA ILE A 92 -7.71 8.42 4.27
C ILE A 92 -9.17 7.96 4.24
N LEU A 93 -9.38 6.68 3.95
CA LEU A 93 -10.72 6.09 3.81
C LEU A 93 -11.39 5.89 5.16
N SER A 94 -10.61 5.46 6.15
CA SER A 94 -11.13 5.29 7.51
C SER A 94 -10.03 5.40 8.55
N ILE A 95 -10.44 5.75 9.78
CA ILE A 95 -9.59 5.70 10.98
C ILE A 95 -10.38 5.01 12.09
N LYS A 96 -9.74 4.04 12.75
CA LYS A 96 -10.33 3.28 13.85
C LYS A 96 -9.36 3.19 15.03
N ASN A 97 -9.87 3.28 16.25
CA ASN A 97 -9.10 2.91 17.44
C ASN A 97 -8.87 1.39 17.43
N LYS A 98 -7.69 0.99 17.82
CA LYS A 98 -7.28 -0.40 17.96
C LYS A 98 -6.78 -0.69 19.38
N LYS A 99 -6.71 -1.97 19.73
CA LYS A 99 -6.03 -2.42 20.95
C LYS A 99 -4.55 -2.05 20.88
N GLN A 100 -3.86 -1.99 22.02
CA GLN A 100 -2.45 -1.58 22.06
C GLN A 100 -1.51 -2.54 21.33
N ASP A 101 -1.84 -3.83 21.32
CA ASP A 101 -1.11 -4.90 20.65
C ASP A 101 -1.26 -4.92 19.12
N PHE A 102 -2.20 -4.16 18.57
CA PHE A 102 -2.38 -4.10 17.12
C PHE A 102 -1.17 -3.46 16.43
N HIS A 103 -0.63 -4.16 15.44
CA HIS A 103 0.44 -3.67 14.58
C HIS A 103 0.10 -3.93 13.10
N SER A 104 -0.01 -2.89 12.27
CA SER A 104 -0.45 -2.98 10.86
C SER A 104 0.27 -4.06 10.06
N ARG A 105 1.57 -4.26 10.29
CA ARG A 105 2.38 -5.26 9.57
C ARG A 105 2.17 -6.68 10.11
N PHE A 106 2.18 -6.85 11.43
CA PHE A 106 2.17 -8.19 12.05
C PHE A 106 0.76 -8.72 12.26
N SER A 107 -0.23 -7.84 12.44
CA SER A 107 -1.65 -8.21 12.50
C SER A 107 -2.30 -8.42 11.12
N ALA A 108 -1.55 -8.20 10.02
CA ALA A 108 -2.07 -8.42 8.67
C ALA A 108 -2.20 -9.92 8.37
N LYS A 109 -3.42 -10.37 8.07
CA LYS A 109 -3.72 -11.77 7.71
C LYS A 109 -3.43 -12.10 6.25
N GLU A 110 -3.64 -11.12 5.36
CA GLU A 110 -3.38 -11.26 3.92
C GLU A 110 -3.06 -9.91 3.27
N ARG A 111 -2.49 -9.97 2.07
CA ARG A 111 -2.29 -8.84 1.19
C ARG A 111 -2.83 -9.18 -0.19
N LYS A 112 -3.60 -8.26 -0.78
CA LYS A 112 -4.12 -8.39 -2.13
C LYS A 112 -3.39 -7.45 -3.05
N TYR A 113 -2.99 -7.94 -4.20
CA TYR A 113 -2.36 -7.16 -5.26
C TYR A 113 -3.22 -7.21 -6.50
N LEU A 114 -3.38 -6.08 -7.16
CA LEU A 114 -4.12 -5.96 -8.40
C LEU A 114 -3.18 -5.42 -9.48
N TYR A 115 -3.05 -6.16 -10.57
CA TYR A 115 -2.40 -5.72 -11.79
C TYR A 115 -3.47 -5.45 -12.85
N VAL A 116 -3.59 -4.21 -13.24
CA VAL A 116 -4.50 -3.82 -14.34
C VAL A 116 -3.70 -3.91 -15.63
N ILE A 117 -4.12 -4.79 -16.55
CA ILE A 117 -3.50 -4.97 -17.86
C ILE A 117 -4.50 -4.52 -18.92
N ILE A 118 -4.06 -3.67 -19.85
CA ILE A 118 -4.84 -3.32 -21.03
C ILE A 118 -4.12 -3.86 -22.24
N ASN A 119 -4.76 -4.85 -22.87
CA ASN A 119 -4.21 -5.56 -24.02
C ASN A 119 -4.86 -5.03 -25.30
N ARG A 120 -4.18 -4.12 -25.99
CA ARG A 120 -4.59 -3.53 -27.27
C ARG A 120 -3.40 -2.86 -27.96
N GLU A 121 -3.47 -2.65 -29.28
CA GLU A 121 -2.43 -1.94 -30.04
C GLU A 121 -2.37 -0.43 -29.71
N ALA A 122 -3.54 0.23 -29.70
CA ALA A 122 -3.61 1.67 -29.45
C ALA A 122 -3.07 2.04 -28.06
N PRO A 123 -2.26 3.12 -27.94
CA PRO A 123 -1.65 3.54 -26.69
C PRO A 123 -2.68 3.91 -25.61
N LEU A 124 -2.24 3.89 -24.36
CA LEU A 124 -3.07 4.27 -23.23
C LEU A 124 -3.08 5.79 -23.06
N THR A 125 -4.29 6.35 -22.89
CA THR A 125 -4.51 7.76 -22.55
C THR A 125 -5.06 7.89 -21.12
N LEU A 126 -6.29 7.45 -20.89
CA LEU A 126 -6.98 7.57 -19.59
C LEU A 126 -6.34 6.71 -18.50
N TYR A 127 -5.77 5.57 -18.85
CA TYR A 127 -5.14 4.63 -17.94
C TYR A 127 -3.61 4.74 -17.90
N ARG A 128 -3.05 5.81 -18.46
CA ARG A 128 -1.61 6.09 -18.37
C ARG A 128 -1.19 6.10 -16.90
N ASN A 129 -0.12 5.37 -16.59
CA ASN A 129 0.40 5.16 -15.23
C ASN A 129 -0.55 4.43 -14.26
N LYS A 130 -1.67 3.87 -14.75
CA LYS A 130 -2.63 3.10 -13.93
C LYS A 130 -2.79 1.66 -14.39
N ALA A 131 -2.34 1.35 -15.59
CA ALA A 131 -2.40 0.01 -16.16
C ALA A 131 -1.12 -0.32 -16.92
N TRP A 132 -0.79 -1.61 -16.96
CA TRP A 132 0.27 -2.13 -17.81
C TRP A 132 -0.26 -2.30 -19.23
N HIS A 133 0.35 -1.61 -20.18
CA HIS A 133 0.01 -1.70 -21.59
C HIS A 133 0.77 -2.83 -22.26
N ILE A 134 0.06 -3.80 -22.82
CA ILE A 134 0.63 -4.90 -23.60
C ILE A 134 0.00 -4.87 -24.99
N ARG A 135 0.82 -4.67 -26.01
CA ARG A 135 0.35 -4.61 -27.40
C ARG A 135 0.07 -6.00 -27.98
N ASN A 136 0.99 -6.94 -27.75
CA ASN A 136 0.87 -8.30 -28.28
C ASN A 136 -0.31 -9.02 -27.64
N LYS A 137 -1.07 -9.76 -28.46
CA LYS A 137 -2.24 -10.53 -28.00
C LYS A 137 -1.86 -11.51 -26.91
N LEU A 138 -2.50 -11.42 -25.76
CA LEU A 138 -2.29 -12.32 -24.64
C LEU A 138 -3.19 -13.56 -24.78
N ASN A 139 -2.64 -14.72 -24.44
CA ASN A 139 -3.42 -15.95 -24.33
C ASN A 139 -3.97 -16.10 -22.90
N PHE A 140 -5.23 -15.73 -22.75
CA PHE A 140 -5.92 -15.72 -21.46
C PHE A 140 -5.99 -17.12 -20.79
N ASN A 141 -6.15 -18.19 -21.61
CA ASN A 141 -6.20 -19.56 -21.10
C ASN A 141 -4.83 -20.01 -20.56
N LEU A 142 -3.76 -19.71 -21.27
CA LEU A 142 -2.40 -19.99 -20.77
C LEU A 142 -2.08 -19.21 -19.51
N MET A 143 -2.48 -17.94 -19.43
CA MET A 143 -2.33 -17.15 -18.21
C MET A 143 -3.06 -17.79 -17.02
N LYS A 144 -4.32 -18.24 -17.19
CA LYS A 144 -5.08 -18.96 -16.15
C LYS A 144 -4.40 -20.26 -15.72
N ARG A 145 -3.85 -21.03 -16.67
CA ARG A 145 -3.11 -22.26 -16.34
C ARG A 145 -1.85 -21.93 -15.54
N GLY A 146 -1.06 -20.95 -15.97
CA GLY A 146 0.11 -20.49 -15.22
C GLY A 146 -0.21 -19.99 -13.82
N ALA A 147 -1.31 -19.25 -13.67
CA ALA A 147 -1.77 -18.76 -12.37
C ALA A 147 -2.06 -19.91 -11.39
N LYS A 148 -2.72 -20.99 -11.85
CA LYS A 148 -2.98 -22.18 -11.03
C LYS A 148 -1.70 -22.87 -10.50
N ILE A 149 -0.65 -22.89 -11.32
CA ILE A 149 0.62 -23.50 -10.94
C ILE A 149 1.28 -22.71 -9.80
N LEU A 150 1.08 -21.39 -9.76
CA LEU A 150 1.67 -20.51 -8.75
C LEU A 150 0.85 -20.45 -7.45
N GLU A 151 -0.39 -20.94 -7.44
CA GLU A 151 -1.19 -21.01 -6.22
C GLU A 151 -0.62 -22.05 -5.26
N GLY A 152 -0.71 -21.79 -3.96
CA GLY A 152 -0.16 -22.65 -2.92
C GLY A 152 1.11 -22.10 -2.28
N LYS A 153 1.83 -22.97 -1.60
CA LYS A 153 3.10 -22.66 -0.91
C LYS A 153 4.28 -23.08 -1.76
N HIS A 154 5.04 -22.11 -2.26
CA HIS A 154 6.15 -22.34 -3.16
C HIS A 154 7.40 -21.57 -2.75
N ASN A 155 8.55 -22.01 -3.27
CA ASN A 155 9.80 -21.28 -3.23
C ASN A 155 9.86 -20.33 -4.43
N PHE A 156 9.77 -19.03 -4.17
CA PHE A 156 9.81 -17.97 -5.18
C PHE A 156 11.21 -17.34 -5.35
N SER A 157 12.30 -18.08 -5.11
CA SER A 157 13.66 -17.55 -5.25
C SER A 157 13.90 -16.95 -6.63
N ALA A 158 13.45 -17.60 -7.70
CA ALA A 158 13.58 -17.14 -9.08
C ALA A 158 12.86 -15.80 -9.37
N TYR A 159 11.91 -15.41 -8.53
CA TYR A 159 11.16 -14.16 -8.66
C TYR A 159 11.63 -13.05 -7.71
N ARG A 160 12.73 -13.27 -7.00
CA ARG A 160 13.29 -12.27 -6.08
C ARG A 160 14.21 -11.31 -6.82
N SER A 161 14.09 -10.01 -6.50
CA SER A 161 15.13 -9.06 -6.90
C SER A 161 16.40 -9.29 -6.05
N SER A 162 17.55 -8.91 -6.58
CA SER A 162 18.85 -8.99 -5.90
C SER A 162 18.88 -8.19 -4.58
N SER A 163 18.12 -7.11 -4.49
CA SER A 163 18.00 -6.26 -3.30
C SER A 163 16.91 -6.69 -2.30
N CYS A 164 16.29 -7.85 -2.49
CA CYS A 164 15.20 -8.30 -1.62
C CYS A 164 15.67 -8.67 -0.21
N GLY A 165 15.38 -7.85 0.79
CA GLY A 165 15.70 -8.08 2.20
C GLY A 165 14.81 -9.09 2.94
N ALA A 166 14.00 -9.90 2.25
CA ALA A 166 13.14 -10.91 2.90
C ALA A 166 13.98 -12.11 3.34
N LYS A 167 13.83 -12.55 4.60
CA LYS A 167 14.59 -13.68 5.18
C LYS A 167 14.34 -15.01 4.48
N SER A 168 13.13 -15.25 3.96
CA SER A 168 12.76 -16.49 3.29
C SER A 168 12.15 -16.23 1.91
N PRO A 169 12.44 -17.04 0.88
CA PRO A 169 11.77 -16.96 -0.41
C PRO A 169 10.43 -17.69 -0.45
N ILE A 170 10.10 -18.45 0.59
CA ILE A 170 8.85 -19.23 0.62
C ILE A 170 7.67 -18.30 0.85
N ARG A 171 6.66 -18.38 -0.02
CA ARG A 171 5.40 -17.63 0.06
C ARG A 171 4.24 -18.55 -0.23
N THR A 172 3.09 -18.19 0.33
CA THR A 172 1.81 -18.83 0.01
C THR A 172 0.94 -17.85 -0.77
N LEU A 173 0.66 -18.16 -2.02
CA LEU A 173 -0.34 -17.45 -2.82
C LEU A 173 -1.66 -18.17 -2.67
N LYS A 174 -2.63 -17.55 -1.99
CA LYS A 174 -3.92 -18.18 -1.70
C LYS A 174 -4.76 -18.35 -2.95
N LYS A 175 -4.75 -17.35 -3.83
CA LYS A 175 -5.54 -17.31 -5.06
C LYS A 175 -5.02 -16.28 -6.03
N ILE A 176 -4.95 -16.64 -7.30
CA ILE A 176 -4.65 -15.75 -8.42
C ILE A 176 -5.86 -15.76 -9.36
N GLN A 177 -6.52 -14.63 -9.50
CA GLN A 177 -7.69 -14.49 -10.38
C GLN A 177 -7.32 -13.68 -11.62
N ILE A 178 -7.62 -14.23 -12.79
CA ILE A 178 -7.50 -13.55 -14.07
C ILE A 178 -8.90 -13.37 -14.64
N LYS A 179 -9.31 -12.11 -14.78
CA LYS A 179 -10.65 -11.70 -15.22
C LYS A 179 -10.56 -10.90 -16.51
#